data_c658def0ec37c83717e7d7a7c0bf5681
#
_entry.id   c658def0ec37c83717e7d7a7c0bf5681
#
_cell.length_a   1.000
_cell.length_b   1.000
_cell.length_c   1.000
_cell.angle_alpha   90.00
_cell.angle_beta   90.00
_cell.angle_gamma   90.00
#
_symmetry.space_group_name_H-M   'P 1'
#
loop_
_entity.id
_entity.type
_entity.pdbx_description
1 polymer ?
#
loop_
_entity_poly.entity_id
_entity_poly.type
_entity_poly.pdbx_seq_one_letter_code
_entity_poly.pdbx_strand_id
1 'polypeptide(L)'
;MAVPYLQVDNLTKSFGDLVLFENISFGIAEGQRVGLIAKNGSGKTTLLNIIAGKEGYDSGNIVFRRDLRVDYLEQDPQYPEELTVLEACFHHGNSTVELIKEYERCMETEGHPGLENLLARMDQEKAWEYEQKAKQILSQLKIRNFDQKVKQLSGGQLKRVALANALITEPDLLILDEPTNHLDLDMTEWLEDYLRRTNLSLLMVTHDRYFLDRVCSEIIEIDNQQIYQYKGNYSYYLEKRQERIEAKSVEIERANNLYRTELDWMRRMPQARGHKARYREDAFYELEKVAKQRFNNDNVKLEVKASYIGSKIFEADHLFKSFGDLKILDDFSYIFARYEKMGIVGNNGTGKSTFIKILMGQVAPDSGTVDVGETVRFGYYSQDGLQFDEQMKVIDVVQDIAEVIELGNGKKLTASQFLQHFLFTPETQHSYVYKLSGGERRRLYLCTILMRNPNFLVLDEPTNDLDIITLNVLEEYLQNFKGCVIVVSHDRYFMDKVVDHLMVFNGQGDIRDFPGNYSDYRDWKDAKAQKEKEAEKPQEEKTARVRLNDKRKMSFKEKREFEQLEKEIAELETEKVQIEELLCSGTLSVDELTEKSKRLPEVNDLIDEKTMRWLELSEIEG
;
A
#
# COMPACT_ATOMS: atom_id res chain seq x y z
N MET A 1 14.59 20.63 15.47
CA MET A 1 13.26 20.01 15.23
C MET A 1 12.82 20.47 13.85
N ALA A 2 12.44 19.56 12.97
CA ALA A 2 11.88 19.93 11.66
C ALA A 2 10.58 20.69 11.87
N VAL A 3 10.39 21.79 11.14
CA VAL A 3 9.15 22.59 11.22
C VAL A 3 8.05 21.76 10.56
N PRO A 4 6.92 21.51 11.25
CA PRO A 4 5.84 20.73 10.66
C PRO A 4 5.23 21.46 9.46
N TYR A 5 4.92 20.72 8.40
CA TYR A 5 4.15 21.21 7.26
C TYR A 5 2.67 21.34 7.61
N LEU A 6 2.16 20.36 8.35
CA LEU A 6 0.80 20.31 8.86
C LEU A 6 0.85 20.01 10.36
N GLN A 7 0.07 20.76 11.15
CA GLN A 7 -0.18 20.47 12.54
C GLN A 7 -1.69 20.49 12.81
N VAL A 8 -2.18 19.42 13.42
CA VAL A 8 -3.56 19.24 13.86
C VAL A 8 -3.55 19.14 15.38
N ASP A 9 -4.31 20.00 16.06
CA ASP A 9 -4.35 20.09 17.52
C ASP A 9 -5.79 19.97 18.03
N ASN A 10 -6.03 18.97 18.89
CA ASN A 10 -7.29 18.72 19.60
C ASN A 10 -8.52 18.73 18.68
N LEU A 11 -8.40 18.16 17.49
CA LEU A 11 -9.46 18.14 16.50
C LEU A 11 -10.55 17.17 16.92
N THR A 12 -11.81 17.63 16.86
CA THR A 12 -13.01 16.83 17.15
C THR A 12 -14.02 17.00 16.03
N LYS A 13 -14.64 15.91 15.63
CA LYS A 13 -15.72 15.87 14.64
C LYS A 13 -16.77 14.85 15.00
N SER A 14 -18.03 15.27 14.91
CA SER A 14 -19.21 14.43 15.10
C SER A 14 -20.26 14.67 14.01
N PHE A 15 -21.12 13.70 13.78
CA PHE A 15 -22.34 13.81 12.98
C PHE A 15 -23.54 13.42 13.84
N GLY A 16 -24.24 14.41 14.39
CA GLY A 16 -25.30 14.20 15.37
C GLY A 16 -24.75 13.46 16.60
N ASP A 17 -25.30 12.30 16.90
CA ASP A 17 -24.87 11.49 18.06
C ASP A 17 -23.61 10.63 17.78
N LEU A 18 -23.16 10.54 16.52
CA LEU A 18 -22.00 9.76 16.14
C LEU A 18 -20.72 10.59 16.21
N VAL A 19 -19.90 10.34 17.23
CA VAL A 19 -18.55 10.92 17.31
C VAL A 19 -17.58 10.10 16.48
N LEU A 20 -16.98 10.72 15.46
CA LEU A 20 -15.98 10.07 14.62
C LEU A 20 -14.61 10.02 15.29
N PHE A 21 -14.15 11.16 15.78
CA PHE A 21 -12.92 11.28 16.55
C PHE A 21 -12.99 12.47 17.50
N GLU A 22 -12.29 12.35 18.63
CA GLU A 22 -12.31 13.32 19.71
C GLU A 22 -10.90 13.68 20.17
N ASN A 23 -10.61 14.99 20.22
CA ASN A 23 -9.34 15.54 20.71
C ASN A 23 -8.09 14.93 20.06
N ILE A 24 -8.13 14.63 18.76
CA ILE A 24 -7.00 14.06 18.06
C ILE A 24 -5.94 15.13 17.75
N SER A 25 -4.66 14.76 17.92
CA SER A 25 -3.53 15.65 17.63
C SER A 25 -2.41 14.91 16.95
N PHE A 26 -1.92 15.43 15.82
CA PHE A 26 -0.77 14.90 15.09
C PHE A 26 -0.15 15.97 14.20
N GLY A 27 1.06 15.72 13.71
CA GLY A 27 1.73 16.61 12.77
C GLY A 27 2.45 15.83 11.66
N ILE A 28 2.64 16.51 10.53
CA ILE A 28 3.40 15.99 9.40
C ILE A 28 4.54 16.95 9.12
N ALA A 29 5.77 16.47 9.18
CA ALA A 29 6.97 17.26 8.87
C ALA A 29 7.37 17.10 7.40
N GLU A 30 8.31 17.95 6.97
CA GLU A 30 8.91 17.88 5.65
C GLU A 30 9.51 16.49 5.36
N GLY A 31 9.19 15.93 4.19
CA GLY A 31 9.66 14.63 3.75
C GLY A 31 9.05 13.42 4.47
N GLN A 32 8.14 13.62 5.44
CA GLN A 32 7.42 12.51 6.07
C GLN A 32 6.38 11.91 5.14
N ARG A 33 6.28 10.59 5.17
CA ARG A 33 5.28 9.81 4.44
C ARG A 33 4.45 9.04 5.44
N VAL A 34 3.22 9.52 5.63
CA VAL A 34 2.31 9.05 6.68
C VAL A 34 1.16 8.28 6.06
N GLY A 35 0.98 7.02 6.49
CA GLY A 35 -0.21 6.21 6.17
C GLY A 35 -1.26 6.32 7.27
N LEU A 36 -2.50 6.62 6.91
CA LEU A 36 -3.63 6.68 7.83
C LEU A 36 -4.46 5.40 7.73
N ILE A 37 -4.55 4.67 8.82
CA ILE A 37 -5.29 3.41 8.92
C ILE A 37 -6.45 3.57 9.90
N ALA A 38 -7.63 3.10 9.53
CA ALA A 38 -8.77 3.04 10.42
C ALA A 38 -9.86 2.11 9.87
N LYS A 39 -10.82 1.71 10.70
CA LYS A 39 -12.02 0.97 10.28
C LYS A 39 -12.84 1.79 9.27
N ASN A 40 -13.60 1.11 8.43
CA ASN A 40 -14.59 1.79 7.59
C ASN A 40 -15.65 2.47 8.46
N GLY A 41 -16.06 3.68 8.08
CA GLY A 41 -16.99 4.49 8.86
C GLY A 41 -16.38 5.25 10.05
N SER A 42 -15.07 5.16 10.30
CA SER A 42 -14.40 5.90 11.39
C SER A 42 -14.00 7.34 11.04
N GLY A 43 -14.35 7.81 9.85
CA GLY A 43 -14.09 9.20 9.45
C GLY A 43 -12.76 9.48 8.74
N LYS A 44 -12.12 8.48 8.10
CA LYS A 44 -10.86 8.70 7.32
C LYS A 44 -11.01 9.80 6.28
N THR A 45 -11.93 9.62 5.33
CA THR A 45 -12.21 10.60 4.26
C THR A 45 -12.68 11.94 4.84
N THR A 46 -13.50 11.93 5.91
CA THR A 46 -13.90 13.13 6.63
C THR A 46 -12.70 13.89 7.18
N LEU A 47 -11.73 13.19 7.80
CA LEU A 47 -10.50 13.81 8.29
C LEU A 47 -9.68 14.42 7.16
N LEU A 48 -9.52 13.72 6.03
CA LEU A 48 -8.83 14.26 4.86
C LEU A 48 -9.55 15.48 4.28
N ASN A 49 -10.89 15.45 4.18
CA ASN A 49 -11.71 16.57 3.72
C ASN A 49 -11.58 17.80 4.65
N ILE A 50 -11.55 17.58 5.95
CA ILE A 50 -11.34 18.63 6.94
C ILE A 50 -9.94 19.24 6.77
N ILE A 51 -8.90 18.43 6.63
CA ILE A 51 -7.53 18.90 6.39
C ILE A 51 -7.46 19.66 5.07
N ALA A 52 -8.11 19.19 4.01
CA ALA A 52 -8.18 19.86 2.72
C ALA A 52 -9.06 21.13 2.73
N GLY A 53 -9.71 21.47 3.86
CA GLY A 53 -10.56 22.64 4.00
C GLY A 53 -11.93 22.54 3.31
N LYS A 54 -12.35 21.33 2.92
CA LYS A 54 -13.63 21.07 2.24
C LYS A 54 -14.78 20.81 3.20
N GLU A 55 -14.47 20.43 4.43
CA GLU A 55 -15.45 20.14 5.47
C GLU A 55 -15.11 20.84 6.79
N GLY A 56 -16.13 21.29 7.52
CA GLY A 56 -15.96 21.91 8.83
C GLY A 56 -15.80 20.89 9.96
N TYR A 57 -15.23 21.30 11.08
CA TYR A 57 -15.03 20.52 12.29
C TYR A 57 -15.65 21.21 13.52
N ASP A 58 -15.87 20.46 14.61
CA ASP A 58 -16.58 20.95 15.79
C ASP A 58 -15.66 21.75 16.70
N SER A 59 -14.44 21.28 16.94
CA SER A 59 -13.43 21.96 17.74
C SER A 59 -12.01 21.55 17.34
N GLY A 60 -11.02 22.33 17.76
CA GLY A 60 -9.61 22.10 17.46
C GLY A 60 -9.01 23.14 16.54
N ASN A 61 -7.80 22.88 16.06
CA ASN A 61 -7.09 23.80 15.17
C ASN A 61 -6.26 23.02 14.15
N ILE A 62 -6.22 23.54 12.91
CA ILE A 62 -5.40 23.00 11.82
C ILE A 62 -4.54 24.12 11.30
N VAL A 63 -3.23 23.93 11.32
CA VAL A 63 -2.24 24.92 10.90
C VAL A 63 -1.35 24.31 9.82
N PHE A 64 -1.29 24.99 8.69
CA PHE A 64 -0.30 24.73 7.65
C PHE A 64 0.84 25.73 7.74
N ARG A 65 2.04 25.30 7.37
CA ARG A 65 3.16 26.20 7.13
C ARG A 65 2.77 27.19 6.02
N ARG A 66 3.18 28.44 6.17
CA ARG A 66 2.95 29.47 5.14
C ARG A 66 3.63 29.07 3.82
N ASP A 67 3.00 29.42 2.71
CA ASP A 67 3.47 29.18 1.33
C ASP A 67 3.63 27.69 0.95
N LEU A 68 2.95 26.79 1.69
CA LEU A 68 2.95 25.36 1.40
C LEU A 68 1.95 25.07 0.26
N ARG A 69 2.42 24.39 -0.79
CA ARG A 69 1.55 23.86 -1.85
C ARG A 69 1.00 22.51 -1.40
N VAL A 70 -0.31 22.45 -1.22
CA VAL A 70 -1.02 21.23 -0.81
C VAL A 70 -1.93 20.82 -1.94
N ASP A 71 -1.89 19.54 -2.32
CA ASP A 71 -2.84 18.96 -3.26
C ASP A 71 -3.54 17.75 -2.66
N TYR A 72 -4.79 17.54 -3.06
CA TYR A 72 -5.64 16.49 -2.51
C TYR A 72 -6.34 15.68 -3.59
N LEU A 73 -6.02 14.40 -3.66
CA LEU A 73 -6.75 13.42 -4.46
C LEU A 73 -7.96 12.91 -3.68
N GLU A 74 -9.14 13.30 -4.12
CA GLU A 74 -10.42 12.84 -3.54
C GLU A 74 -10.76 11.42 -3.96
N GLN A 75 -11.54 10.73 -3.13
CA GLN A 75 -12.06 9.41 -3.42
C GLN A 75 -12.95 9.40 -4.68
N ASP A 76 -13.78 10.44 -4.88
CA ASP A 76 -14.67 10.60 -6.05
C ASP A 76 -14.46 11.97 -6.69
N PRO A 77 -13.38 12.14 -7.49
CA PRO A 77 -13.06 13.40 -8.11
C PRO A 77 -14.12 13.80 -9.16
N GLN A 78 -14.47 15.07 -9.16
CA GLN A 78 -15.43 15.61 -10.11
C GLN A 78 -14.75 16.64 -11.02
N TYR A 79 -14.94 16.49 -12.32
CA TYR A 79 -14.45 17.40 -13.33
C TYR A 79 -15.59 17.83 -14.26
N PRO A 80 -15.55 19.04 -14.84
CA PRO A 80 -16.49 19.43 -15.86
C PRO A 80 -16.48 18.45 -17.06
N GLU A 81 -17.65 17.99 -17.48
CA GLU A 81 -17.82 16.94 -18.49
C GLU A 81 -17.25 17.29 -19.87
N GLU A 82 -17.16 18.59 -20.19
CA GLU A 82 -16.72 19.08 -21.50
C GLU A 82 -15.20 19.15 -21.66
N LEU A 83 -14.45 19.08 -20.55
CA LEU A 83 -12.99 19.12 -20.59
C LEU A 83 -12.43 17.87 -21.29
N THR A 84 -11.31 18.04 -21.98
CA THR A 84 -10.48 16.93 -22.43
C THR A 84 -9.67 16.36 -21.28
N VAL A 85 -9.13 15.16 -21.43
CA VAL A 85 -8.24 14.52 -20.44
C VAL A 85 -7.07 15.43 -20.10
N LEU A 86 -6.44 16.05 -21.11
CA LEU A 86 -5.30 16.93 -20.89
C LEU A 86 -5.72 18.21 -20.14
N GLU A 87 -6.83 18.83 -20.52
CA GLU A 87 -7.37 19.99 -19.80
C GLU A 87 -7.77 19.66 -18.36
N ALA A 88 -8.32 18.45 -18.11
CA ALA A 88 -8.64 17.98 -16.75
C ALA A 88 -7.39 17.81 -15.89
N CYS A 89 -6.26 17.36 -16.44
CA CYS A 89 -4.99 17.30 -15.75
C CYS A 89 -4.46 18.69 -15.36
N PHE A 90 -4.91 19.71 -16.03
CA PHE A 90 -4.53 21.11 -15.79
C PHE A 90 -5.64 21.94 -15.13
N HIS A 91 -6.66 21.31 -14.57
CA HIS A 91 -7.83 22.02 -14.05
C HIS A 91 -7.52 22.78 -12.75
N HIS A 92 -6.62 22.29 -11.92
CA HIS A 92 -6.21 23.02 -10.71
C HIS A 92 -5.11 24.01 -11.08
N GLY A 93 -5.46 25.32 -11.08
CA GLY A 93 -4.66 26.41 -11.62
C GLY A 93 -3.27 26.54 -10.98
N ASN A 94 -2.25 26.20 -11.73
CA ASN A 94 -0.88 26.64 -11.52
C ASN A 94 -0.58 27.74 -12.58
N SER A 95 0.27 28.72 -12.29
CA SER A 95 0.66 29.78 -13.24
C SER A 95 1.14 29.21 -14.59
N THR A 96 1.85 28.11 -14.55
CA THR A 96 2.33 27.38 -15.73
C THR A 96 1.19 26.81 -16.58
N VAL A 97 0.12 26.34 -15.95
CA VAL A 97 -1.07 25.82 -16.62
C VAL A 97 -1.87 26.94 -17.29
N GLU A 98 -2.03 28.07 -16.61
CA GLU A 98 -2.68 29.23 -17.22
C GLU A 98 -1.90 29.72 -18.43
N LEU A 99 -0.56 29.68 -18.34
CA LEU A 99 0.32 30.03 -19.44
C LEU A 99 0.20 29.06 -20.63
N ILE A 100 0.08 27.76 -20.39
CA ILE A 100 -0.15 26.74 -21.44
C ILE A 100 -1.51 27.00 -22.12
N LYS A 101 -2.57 27.23 -21.34
CA LYS A 101 -3.90 27.56 -21.89
C LYS A 101 -3.90 28.85 -22.70
N GLU A 102 -3.14 29.87 -22.25
CA GLU A 102 -2.98 31.13 -22.97
C GLU A 102 -2.24 30.92 -24.30
N TYR A 103 -1.22 30.05 -24.30
CA TYR A 103 -0.49 29.65 -25.51
C TYR A 103 -1.39 28.89 -26.50
N GLU A 104 -2.15 27.91 -26.06
CA GLU A 104 -3.08 27.16 -26.92
C GLU A 104 -4.13 28.09 -27.56
N ARG A 105 -4.75 28.96 -26.75
CA ARG A 105 -5.70 29.98 -27.27
C ARG A 105 -5.05 30.94 -28.27
N CYS A 106 -3.79 31.31 -28.04
CA CYS A 106 -3.04 32.16 -28.96
C CYS A 106 -2.81 31.43 -30.29
N MET A 107 -2.50 30.14 -30.24
CA MET A 107 -2.30 29.31 -31.46
C MET A 107 -3.57 29.08 -32.25
N GLU A 108 -4.75 29.06 -31.62
CA GLU A 108 -6.05 28.96 -32.27
C GLU A 108 -6.51 30.30 -32.91
N THR A 109 -5.91 31.43 -32.50
CA THR A 109 -6.31 32.75 -32.97
C THR A 109 -5.51 33.16 -34.21
N GLU A 110 -6.19 33.56 -35.29
CA GLU A 110 -5.53 34.06 -36.51
C GLU A 110 -4.66 35.30 -36.18
N GLY A 111 -3.39 35.24 -36.59
CA GLY A 111 -2.44 36.33 -36.41
C GLY A 111 -1.61 36.26 -35.13
N HIS A 112 -1.80 35.27 -34.27
CA HIS A 112 -1.03 34.92 -33.08
C HIS A 112 -0.53 36.14 -32.25
N PRO A 113 -1.41 37.00 -31.74
CA PRO A 113 -1.01 38.23 -31.05
C PRO A 113 -0.29 37.93 -29.76
N GLY A 114 0.93 38.43 -29.59
CA GLY A 114 1.72 38.26 -28.37
C GLY A 114 2.51 36.93 -28.26
N LEU A 115 2.57 36.12 -29.30
CA LEU A 115 3.22 34.80 -29.31
C LEU A 115 4.68 34.86 -28.82
N GLU A 116 5.47 35.86 -29.20
CA GLU A 116 6.87 35.97 -28.76
C GLU A 116 7.03 36.12 -27.25
N ASN A 117 6.17 36.93 -26.62
CA ASN A 117 6.16 37.11 -25.17
C ASN A 117 5.67 35.83 -24.45
N LEU A 118 4.69 35.15 -25.02
CA LEU A 118 4.19 33.87 -24.50
C LEU A 118 5.26 32.79 -24.57
N LEU A 119 5.95 32.65 -25.69
CA LEU A 119 7.05 31.70 -25.85
C LEU A 119 8.18 31.97 -24.86
N ALA A 120 8.57 33.24 -24.67
CA ALA A 120 9.60 33.60 -23.67
C ALA A 120 9.19 33.24 -22.24
N ARG A 121 7.91 33.42 -21.88
CA ARG A 121 7.35 33.00 -20.58
C ARG A 121 7.28 31.49 -20.46
N MET A 122 6.88 30.78 -21.51
CA MET A 122 6.84 29.32 -21.59
C MET A 122 8.24 28.70 -21.34
N ASP A 123 9.28 29.29 -21.95
CA ASP A 123 10.66 28.87 -21.75
C ASP A 123 11.16 29.20 -20.34
N GLN A 124 10.82 30.37 -19.80
CA GLN A 124 11.23 30.80 -18.45
C GLN A 124 10.59 29.92 -17.36
N GLU A 125 9.32 29.54 -17.51
CA GLU A 125 8.57 28.70 -16.57
C GLU A 125 8.70 27.21 -16.89
N LYS A 126 9.48 26.81 -17.90
CA LYS A 126 9.67 25.43 -18.37
C LYS A 126 8.35 24.70 -18.69
N ALA A 127 7.38 25.44 -19.23
CA ALA A 127 6.03 24.94 -19.47
C ALA A 127 6.00 23.76 -20.48
N TRP A 128 6.95 23.69 -21.40
CA TRP A 128 7.12 22.57 -22.34
C TRP A 128 7.44 21.26 -21.63
N GLU A 129 8.33 21.30 -20.63
CA GLU A 129 8.67 20.12 -19.82
C GLU A 129 7.46 19.63 -19.03
N TYR A 130 6.59 20.55 -18.62
CA TYR A 130 5.38 20.26 -17.84
C TYR A 130 4.34 19.48 -18.65
N GLU A 131 4.06 19.89 -19.90
CA GLU A 131 3.15 19.16 -20.78
C GLU A 131 3.69 17.75 -21.11
N GLN A 132 4.98 17.67 -21.41
CA GLN A 132 5.64 16.39 -21.70
C GLN A 132 5.56 15.45 -20.48
N LYS A 133 5.79 15.99 -19.29
CA LYS A 133 5.68 15.25 -18.03
C LYS A 133 4.25 14.76 -17.80
N ALA A 134 3.24 15.62 -18.06
CA ALA A 134 1.84 15.26 -17.96
C ALA A 134 1.50 14.07 -18.87
N LYS A 135 1.89 14.15 -20.15
CA LYS A 135 1.70 13.05 -21.11
C LYS A 135 2.42 11.77 -20.71
N GLN A 136 3.60 11.88 -20.12
CA GLN A 136 4.36 10.74 -19.61
C GLN A 136 3.62 10.07 -18.43
N ILE A 137 3.17 10.84 -17.45
CA ILE A 137 2.42 10.32 -16.29
C ILE A 137 1.10 9.67 -16.74
N LEU A 138 0.34 10.33 -17.63
CA LEU A 138 -0.90 9.80 -18.20
C LEU A 138 -0.65 8.47 -18.94
N SER A 139 0.43 8.38 -19.72
CA SER A 139 0.80 7.16 -20.43
C SER A 139 1.14 6.01 -19.47
N GLN A 140 1.83 6.29 -18.37
CA GLN A 140 2.11 5.30 -17.32
C GLN A 140 0.82 4.82 -16.64
N LEU A 141 -0.16 5.70 -16.47
CA LEU A 141 -1.49 5.37 -15.97
C LEU A 141 -2.40 4.78 -17.07
N LYS A 142 -1.82 4.35 -18.21
CA LYS A 142 -2.52 3.70 -19.34
C LYS A 142 -3.65 4.52 -19.93
N ILE A 143 -3.54 5.85 -19.89
CA ILE A 143 -4.42 6.79 -20.58
C ILE A 143 -3.70 7.25 -21.85
N ARG A 144 -4.22 6.83 -23.02
CA ARG A 144 -3.56 7.05 -24.30
C ARG A 144 -4.21 8.14 -25.16
N ASN A 145 -5.52 8.34 -24.99
CA ASN A 145 -6.27 9.35 -25.75
C ASN A 145 -6.43 10.61 -24.88
N PHE A 146 -5.58 11.61 -25.14
CA PHE A 146 -5.55 12.85 -24.37
C PHE A 146 -6.65 13.83 -24.76
N ASP A 147 -7.19 13.70 -25.99
CA ASP A 147 -8.28 14.56 -26.53
C ASP A 147 -9.67 14.03 -26.19
N GLN A 148 -9.75 12.87 -25.52
CA GLN A 148 -11.01 12.28 -25.08
C GLN A 148 -11.67 13.17 -24.01
N LYS A 149 -12.98 13.40 -24.15
CA LYS A 149 -13.73 14.20 -23.17
C LYS A 149 -13.98 13.41 -21.88
N VAL A 150 -13.99 14.13 -20.75
CA VAL A 150 -14.23 13.58 -19.40
C VAL A 150 -15.51 12.76 -19.34
N LYS A 151 -16.60 13.21 -19.96
CA LYS A 151 -17.89 12.49 -20.02
C LYS A 151 -17.84 11.10 -20.67
N GLN A 152 -16.78 10.81 -21.43
CA GLN A 152 -16.58 9.52 -22.10
C GLN A 152 -15.70 8.56 -21.30
N LEU A 153 -15.15 9.04 -20.18
CA LEU A 153 -14.28 8.25 -19.31
C LEU A 153 -15.11 7.34 -18.40
N SER A 154 -14.60 6.14 -18.16
CA SER A 154 -15.09 5.33 -17.04
C SER A 154 -14.68 5.95 -15.71
N GLY A 155 -15.41 5.64 -14.62
CA GLY A 155 -15.06 6.12 -13.28
C GLY A 155 -13.61 5.82 -12.89
N GLY A 156 -13.10 4.63 -13.25
CA GLY A 156 -11.69 4.27 -12.99
C GLY A 156 -10.69 5.07 -13.85
N GLN A 157 -11.07 5.44 -15.10
CA GLN A 157 -10.24 6.32 -15.91
C GLN A 157 -10.21 7.74 -15.34
N LEU A 158 -11.35 8.25 -14.88
CA LEU A 158 -11.45 9.57 -14.26
C LEU A 158 -10.57 9.67 -13.01
N LYS A 159 -10.57 8.65 -12.14
CA LYS A 159 -9.70 8.59 -10.96
C LYS A 159 -8.21 8.58 -11.33
N ARG A 160 -7.84 7.89 -12.41
CA ARG A 160 -6.46 7.91 -12.92
C ARG A 160 -6.04 9.28 -13.47
N VAL A 161 -6.95 10.00 -14.12
CA VAL A 161 -6.74 11.40 -14.57
C VAL A 161 -6.54 12.31 -13.35
N ALA A 162 -7.37 12.17 -12.32
CA ALA A 162 -7.24 12.94 -11.08
C ALA A 162 -5.92 12.66 -10.35
N LEU A 163 -5.50 11.39 -10.30
CA LEU A 163 -4.18 11.03 -9.76
C LEU A 163 -3.06 11.67 -10.59
N ALA A 164 -3.14 11.63 -11.93
CA ALA A 164 -2.17 12.30 -12.78
C ALA A 164 -2.08 13.79 -12.46
N ASN A 165 -3.23 14.48 -12.34
CA ASN A 165 -3.28 15.89 -11.97
C ASN A 165 -2.52 16.15 -10.66
N ALA A 166 -2.84 15.41 -9.59
CA ALA A 166 -2.20 15.56 -8.28
C ALA A 166 -0.67 15.28 -8.30
N LEU A 167 -0.19 14.41 -9.19
CA LEU A 167 1.24 14.13 -9.34
C LEU A 167 1.98 15.16 -10.21
N ILE A 168 1.28 15.75 -11.19
CA ILE A 168 1.85 16.76 -12.09
C ILE A 168 2.12 18.08 -11.35
N THR A 169 1.25 18.47 -10.40
CA THR A 169 1.37 19.71 -9.64
C THR A 169 2.60 19.78 -8.75
N GLU A 170 3.25 18.64 -8.46
CA GLU A 170 4.42 18.52 -7.55
C GLU A 170 4.23 19.32 -6.24
N PRO A 171 3.22 18.99 -5.45
CA PRO A 171 2.97 19.70 -4.21
C PRO A 171 4.02 19.39 -3.15
N ASP A 172 4.18 20.28 -2.17
CA ASP A 172 5.06 20.04 -1.03
C ASP A 172 4.45 19.01 -0.06
N LEU A 173 3.10 19.02 0.06
CA LEU A 173 2.32 18.02 0.78
C LEU A 173 1.22 17.45 -0.14
N LEU A 174 1.28 16.17 -0.41
CA LEU A 174 0.29 15.43 -1.19
C LEU A 174 -0.62 14.62 -0.26
N ILE A 175 -1.92 14.79 -0.40
CA ILE A 175 -2.93 14.05 0.33
C ILE A 175 -3.63 13.09 -0.65
N LEU A 176 -3.62 11.79 -0.36
CA LEU A 176 -4.20 10.77 -1.24
C LEU A 176 -5.26 9.95 -0.51
N ASP A 177 -6.48 9.92 -1.03
CA ASP A 177 -7.55 9.04 -0.53
C ASP A 177 -7.75 7.87 -1.50
N GLU A 178 -7.31 6.68 -1.08
CA GLU A 178 -7.36 5.40 -1.82
C GLU A 178 -6.78 5.49 -3.24
N PRO A 179 -5.52 5.91 -3.42
CA PRO A 179 -4.93 6.13 -4.74
C PRO A 179 -4.72 4.83 -5.54
N THR A 180 -4.66 3.67 -4.88
CA THR A 180 -4.43 2.37 -5.51
C THR A 180 -5.71 1.75 -6.09
N ASN A 181 -6.89 2.26 -5.70
CA ASN A 181 -8.16 1.78 -6.22
C ASN A 181 -8.24 2.03 -7.74
N HIS A 182 -8.65 1.03 -8.50
CA HIS A 182 -8.76 1.04 -9.96
C HIS A 182 -7.42 1.09 -10.73
N LEU A 183 -6.28 0.97 -10.02
CA LEU A 183 -4.99 0.73 -10.65
C LEU A 183 -4.78 -0.77 -10.82
N ASP A 184 -4.15 -1.17 -11.91
CA ASP A 184 -3.62 -2.52 -12.02
C ASP A 184 -2.21 -2.62 -11.40
N LEU A 185 -1.69 -3.83 -11.32
CA LEU A 185 -0.42 -4.08 -10.65
C LEU A 185 0.75 -3.27 -11.20
N ASP A 186 0.86 -3.17 -12.54
CA ASP A 186 1.95 -2.42 -13.19
C ASP A 186 1.87 -0.92 -12.84
N MET A 187 0.65 -0.34 -12.83
CA MET A 187 0.43 1.06 -12.44
C MET A 187 0.71 1.29 -10.96
N THR A 188 0.32 0.36 -10.09
CA THR A 188 0.58 0.45 -8.65
C THR A 188 2.08 0.41 -8.35
N GLU A 189 2.82 -0.50 -8.98
CA GLU A 189 4.29 -0.58 -8.86
C GLU A 189 4.98 0.68 -9.36
N TRP A 190 4.53 1.23 -10.48
CA TRP A 190 5.04 2.49 -10.97
C TRP A 190 4.78 3.64 -9.98
N LEU A 191 3.58 3.72 -9.41
CA LEU A 191 3.22 4.75 -8.43
C LEU A 191 4.05 4.64 -7.15
N GLU A 192 4.28 3.41 -6.65
CA GLU A 192 5.19 3.15 -5.52
C GLU A 192 6.57 3.72 -5.79
N ASP A 193 7.16 3.37 -6.94
CA ASP A 193 8.50 3.82 -7.32
C ASP A 193 8.55 5.34 -7.53
N TYR A 194 7.52 5.94 -8.13
CA TYR A 194 7.41 7.39 -8.29
C TYR A 194 7.41 8.11 -6.95
N LEU A 195 6.52 7.71 -6.02
CA LEU A 195 6.41 8.33 -4.70
C LEU A 195 7.67 8.11 -3.83
N ARG A 196 8.39 7.01 -4.03
CA ARG A 196 9.65 6.76 -3.32
C ARG A 196 10.80 7.63 -3.80
N ARG A 197 10.86 7.93 -5.09
CA ARG A 197 11.93 8.73 -5.70
C ARG A 197 11.72 10.23 -5.52
N THR A 198 10.48 10.67 -5.43
CA THR A 198 10.15 12.09 -5.24
C THR A 198 10.33 12.50 -3.77
N ASN A 199 10.89 13.71 -3.56
CA ASN A 199 11.05 14.27 -2.22
C ASN A 199 9.82 15.09 -1.83
N LEU A 200 8.67 14.42 -1.64
CA LEU A 200 7.41 15.03 -1.22
C LEU A 200 6.97 14.51 0.14
N SER A 201 6.24 15.33 0.89
CA SER A 201 5.55 14.88 2.09
C SER A 201 4.20 14.29 1.70
N LEU A 202 3.81 13.20 2.36
CA LEU A 202 2.64 12.42 1.99
C LEU A 202 1.75 12.14 3.20
N LEU A 203 0.44 12.38 3.04
CA LEU A 203 -0.59 11.82 3.90
C LEU A 203 -1.51 10.95 3.04
N MET A 204 -1.61 9.67 3.36
CA MET A 204 -2.30 8.72 2.50
C MET A 204 -3.22 7.80 3.28
N VAL A 205 -4.41 7.60 2.75
CA VAL A 205 -5.31 6.50 3.13
C VAL A 205 -5.25 5.45 2.03
N THR A 206 -4.95 4.21 2.37
CA THR A 206 -5.06 3.09 1.45
C THR A 206 -5.25 1.77 2.20
N HIS A 207 -5.87 0.83 1.54
CA HIS A 207 -6.01 -0.54 2.02
C HIS A 207 -4.94 -1.49 1.47
N ASP A 208 -4.09 -1.01 0.55
CA ASP A 208 -2.95 -1.76 0.04
C ASP A 208 -1.79 -1.76 1.05
N ARG A 209 -1.61 -2.91 1.71
CA ARG A 209 -0.62 -3.09 2.78
C ARG A 209 0.81 -3.09 2.26
N TYR A 210 1.03 -3.60 1.05
CA TYR A 210 2.33 -3.58 0.40
C TYR A 210 2.75 -2.16 0.07
N PHE A 211 1.80 -1.37 -0.42
CA PHE A 211 2.01 0.03 -0.71
C PHE A 211 2.36 0.81 0.57
N LEU A 212 1.61 0.58 1.67
CA LEU A 212 1.91 1.17 2.98
C LEU A 212 3.32 0.80 3.48
N ASP A 213 3.70 -0.48 3.36
CA ASP A 213 4.99 -0.96 3.85
C ASP A 213 6.18 -0.37 3.09
N ARG A 214 6.01 -0.10 1.80
CA ARG A 214 7.07 0.39 0.91
C ARG A 214 7.19 1.90 0.85
N VAL A 215 6.06 2.61 0.92
CA VAL A 215 6.00 4.06 0.70
C VAL A 215 6.01 4.82 2.01
N CYS A 216 5.29 4.34 3.04
CA CYS A 216 5.14 5.06 4.30
C CYS A 216 6.29 4.79 5.26
N SER A 217 6.74 5.84 5.93
CA SER A 217 7.73 5.79 7.02
C SER A 217 7.09 5.87 8.40
N GLU A 218 5.84 6.27 8.46
CA GLU A 218 5.05 6.41 9.69
C GLU A 218 3.60 6.02 9.44
N ILE A 219 2.97 5.42 10.43
CA ILE A 219 1.56 5.02 10.37
C ILE A 219 0.80 5.66 11.52
N ILE A 220 -0.34 6.26 11.19
CA ILE A 220 -1.32 6.79 12.13
C ILE A 220 -2.55 5.89 12.09
N GLU A 221 -2.95 5.37 13.23
CA GLU A 221 -4.17 4.58 13.39
C GLU A 221 -5.23 5.37 14.14
N ILE A 222 -6.45 5.43 13.59
CA ILE A 222 -7.63 5.89 14.32
C ILE A 222 -8.35 4.65 14.86
N ASP A 223 -8.39 4.49 16.18
CA ASP A 223 -9.08 3.41 16.86
C ASP A 223 -9.79 3.94 18.10
N ASN A 224 -11.07 3.58 18.26
CA ASN A 224 -11.90 4.05 19.36
C ASN A 224 -11.88 5.59 19.56
N GLN A 225 -12.05 6.34 18.46
CA GLN A 225 -12.07 7.82 18.43
C GLN A 225 -10.75 8.50 18.81
N GLN A 226 -9.67 7.74 19.01
CA GLN A 226 -8.34 8.20 19.38
C GLN A 226 -7.32 7.91 18.28
N ILE A 227 -6.20 8.63 18.32
CA ILE A 227 -5.09 8.46 17.40
C ILE A 227 -3.91 7.76 18.07
N TYR A 228 -3.30 6.83 17.34
CA TYR A 228 -2.07 6.14 17.72
C TYR A 228 -1.05 6.29 16.60
N GLN A 229 0.15 6.75 16.93
CA GLN A 229 1.23 6.99 15.97
C GLN A 229 2.29 5.91 16.11
N TYR A 230 2.74 5.36 14.98
CA TYR A 230 3.77 4.31 14.90
C TYR A 230 4.84 4.77 13.92
N LYS A 231 6.07 4.95 14.43
CA LYS A 231 7.22 5.36 13.61
C LYS A 231 7.88 4.13 13.01
N GLY A 232 7.47 3.77 11.84
CA GLY A 232 7.90 2.60 11.10
C GLY A 232 6.95 2.27 9.95
N ASN A 233 7.26 1.19 9.24
CA ASN A 233 6.46 0.67 8.14
C ASN A 233 5.23 -0.13 8.65
N TYR A 234 4.46 -0.71 7.70
CA TYR A 234 3.26 -1.46 8.04
C TYR A 234 3.54 -2.71 8.89
N SER A 235 4.64 -3.41 8.62
CA SER A 235 5.04 -4.59 9.40
C SER A 235 5.34 -4.24 10.86
N TYR A 236 6.06 -3.14 11.10
CA TYR A 236 6.31 -2.61 12.44
C TYR A 236 5.01 -2.19 13.17
N TYR A 237 4.08 -1.55 12.43
CA TYR A 237 2.77 -1.20 12.96
C TYR A 237 2.00 -2.43 13.45
N LEU A 238 1.98 -3.53 12.68
CA LEU A 238 1.28 -4.76 13.07
C LEU A 238 1.82 -5.31 14.39
N GLU A 239 3.14 -5.39 14.54
CA GLU A 239 3.79 -5.87 15.76
C GLU A 239 3.42 -4.99 16.96
N LYS A 240 3.57 -3.68 16.83
CA LYS A 240 3.28 -2.73 17.93
C LYS A 240 1.80 -2.61 18.26
N ARG A 241 0.94 -2.75 17.27
CA ARG A 241 -0.50 -2.83 17.48
C ARG A 241 -0.87 -4.08 18.29
N GLN A 242 -0.28 -5.22 17.96
CA GLN A 242 -0.52 -6.47 18.69
C GLN A 242 -0.06 -6.34 20.15
N GLU A 243 1.13 -5.83 20.40
CA GLU A 243 1.63 -5.56 21.77
C GLU A 243 0.67 -4.64 22.54
N ARG A 244 0.15 -3.57 21.90
CA ARG A 244 -0.80 -2.64 22.51
C ARG A 244 -2.11 -3.35 22.90
N ILE A 245 -2.65 -4.18 22.00
CA ILE A 245 -3.88 -4.94 22.23
C ILE A 245 -3.70 -5.92 23.38
N GLU A 246 -2.60 -6.65 23.42
CA GLU A 246 -2.28 -7.59 24.49
C GLU A 246 -2.12 -6.89 25.85
N ALA A 247 -1.37 -5.79 25.89
CA ALA A 247 -1.20 -4.98 27.10
C ALA A 247 -2.55 -4.48 27.63
N LYS A 248 -3.42 -3.98 26.75
CA LYS A 248 -4.74 -3.48 27.11
C LYS A 248 -5.68 -4.60 27.56
N SER A 249 -5.59 -5.79 26.96
CA SER A 249 -6.40 -6.95 27.39
C SER A 249 -6.01 -7.40 28.81
N VAL A 250 -4.72 -7.43 29.14
CA VAL A 250 -4.22 -7.73 30.49
C VAL A 250 -4.68 -6.67 31.50
N GLU A 251 -4.66 -5.39 31.12
CA GLU A 251 -5.16 -4.30 31.95
C GLU A 251 -6.65 -4.46 32.27
N ILE A 252 -7.47 -4.74 31.28
CA ILE A 252 -8.92 -4.97 31.43
C ILE A 252 -9.18 -6.22 32.28
N GLU A 253 -8.43 -7.29 32.11
CA GLU A 253 -8.56 -8.50 32.93
C GLU A 253 -8.23 -8.21 34.40
N ARG A 254 -7.16 -7.47 34.67
CA ARG A 254 -6.82 -7.00 36.04
C ARG A 254 -7.92 -6.11 36.61
N ALA A 255 -8.44 -5.16 35.81
CA ALA A 255 -9.54 -4.30 36.21
C ALA A 255 -10.80 -5.10 36.49
N ASN A 256 -11.15 -6.12 35.70
CA ASN A 256 -12.28 -7.00 35.95
C ASN A 256 -12.16 -7.80 37.25
N ASN A 257 -10.99 -8.33 37.54
CA ASN A 257 -10.74 -9.06 38.77
C ASN A 257 -10.85 -8.15 40.01
N LEU A 258 -10.31 -6.93 39.93
CA LEU A 258 -10.44 -5.94 40.98
C LEU A 258 -11.90 -5.45 41.13
N TYR A 259 -12.59 -5.23 40.00
CA TYR A 259 -14.01 -4.82 39.98
C TYR A 259 -14.91 -5.83 40.68
N ARG A 260 -14.71 -7.14 40.49
CA ARG A 260 -15.47 -8.18 41.20
C ARG A 260 -15.28 -8.06 42.70
N THR A 261 -14.05 -7.80 43.17
CA THR A 261 -13.77 -7.63 44.60
C THR A 261 -14.41 -6.37 45.18
N GLU A 262 -14.29 -5.24 44.46
CA GLU A 262 -14.87 -3.96 44.87
C GLU A 262 -16.40 -3.94 44.76
N LEU A 263 -16.98 -4.71 43.83
CA LEU A 263 -18.43 -4.87 43.68
C LEU A 263 -19.00 -5.56 44.91
N ASP A 264 -18.34 -6.58 45.46
CA ASP A 264 -18.75 -7.25 46.68
C ASP A 264 -18.67 -6.30 47.88
N TRP A 265 -17.67 -5.41 47.92
CA TRP A 265 -17.59 -4.37 48.93
C TRP A 265 -18.69 -3.32 48.73
N MET A 266 -19.02 -2.92 47.53
CA MET A 266 -20.10 -1.98 47.21
C MET A 266 -21.48 -2.53 47.59
N ARG A 267 -21.72 -3.83 47.48
CA ARG A 267 -22.97 -4.49 47.83
C ARG A 267 -23.16 -4.63 49.35
N ARG A 268 -22.11 -4.61 50.16
CA ARG A 268 -22.21 -4.68 51.64
C ARG A 268 -22.75 -3.37 52.20
N MET A 269 -23.70 -3.46 53.11
CA MET A 269 -24.20 -2.29 53.83
C MET A 269 -23.13 -1.75 54.78
N PRO A 270 -23.01 -0.42 54.97
CA PRO A 270 -22.13 0.15 55.98
C PRO A 270 -22.51 -0.32 57.36
N GLN A 271 -21.51 -0.65 58.20
CA GLN A 271 -21.78 -1.06 59.58
C GLN A 271 -22.16 0.16 60.43
N ALA A 272 -23.22 0.08 61.20
CA ALA A 272 -23.74 1.09 62.09
C ALA A 272 -24.01 2.47 61.41
N ARG A 273 -23.69 3.60 62.04
CA ARG A 273 -23.94 4.96 61.54
C ARG A 273 -22.84 5.46 60.58
N GLY A 274 -22.05 4.55 59.99
CA GLY A 274 -20.94 4.91 59.06
C GLY A 274 -21.44 5.12 57.63
N HIS A 275 -20.76 6.02 56.89
CA HIS A 275 -20.90 6.19 55.45
C HIS A 275 -19.76 5.48 54.76
N LYS A 276 -19.98 4.99 53.51
CA LYS A 276 -18.90 4.51 52.67
C LYS A 276 -17.93 5.65 52.32
N ALA A 277 -16.66 5.37 52.23
CA ALA A 277 -15.65 6.36 51.86
C ALA A 277 -15.91 6.82 50.41
N ARG A 278 -16.27 8.08 50.20
CA ARG A 278 -16.61 8.67 48.90
C ARG A 278 -15.50 8.46 47.85
N TYR A 279 -14.25 8.63 48.28
CA TYR A 279 -13.08 8.35 47.40
C TYR A 279 -13.09 6.94 46.81
N ARG A 280 -13.48 5.93 47.61
CA ARG A 280 -13.53 4.52 47.17
C ARG A 280 -14.75 4.25 46.27
N GLU A 281 -15.84 4.97 46.49
CA GLU A 281 -17.01 4.94 45.59
C GLU A 281 -16.63 5.56 44.22
N ASP A 282 -15.97 6.70 44.20
CA ASP A 282 -15.52 7.34 42.97
C ASP A 282 -14.52 6.45 42.23
N ALA A 283 -13.56 5.86 42.91
CA ALA A 283 -12.61 4.89 42.34
C ALA A 283 -13.30 3.63 41.79
N PHE A 284 -14.36 3.16 42.45
CA PHE A 284 -15.16 2.05 41.94
C PHE A 284 -15.84 2.37 40.61
N TYR A 285 -16.41 3.56 40.44
CA TYR A 285 -17.05 3.97 39.19
C TYR A 285 -16.02 4.15 38.04
N GLU A 286 -14.84 4.65 38.35
CA GLU A 286 -13.76 4.69 37.35
C GLU A 286 -13.28 3.29 36.95
N LEU A 287 -13.12 2.40 37.94
CA LEU A 287 -12.79 0.99 37.70
C LEU A 287 -13.88 0.27 36.90
N GLU A 288 -15.16 0.57 37.18
CA GLU A 288 -16.29 0.02 36.44
C GLU A 288 -16.24 0.42 34.95
N LYS A 289 -15.90 1.68 34.66
CA LYS A 289 -15.73 2.14 33.26
C LYS A 289 -14.67 1.33 32.51
N VAL A 290 -13.52 1.09 33.15
CA VAL A 290 -12.43 0.30 32.56
C VAL A 290 -12.83 -1.18 32.42
N ALA A 291 -13.39 -1.77 33.45
CA ALA A 291 -13.81 -3.17 33.50
C ALA A 291 -14.94 -3.50 32.50
N LYS A 292 -15.84 -2.55 32.25
CA LYS A 292 -16.91 -2.68 31.25
C LYS A 292 -16.47 -2.44 29.82
N GLN A 293 -15.23 -1.97 29.58
CA GLN A 293 -14.69 -1.92 28.22
C GLN A 293 -14.61 -3.35 27.67
N ARG A 294 -15.51 -3.70 26.77
CA ARG A 294 -15.45 -4.99 26.07
C ARG A 294 -14.41 -4.89 24.98
N PHE A 295 -13.23 -5.41 25.25
CA PHE A 295 -12.31 -5.78 24.18
C PHE A 295 -12.79 -7.11 23.61
N ASN A 296 -13.47 -7.08 22.47
CA ASN A 296 -13.80 -8.30 21.73
C ASN A 296 -12.50 -8.84 21.10
N ASN A 297 -11.67 -9.44 21.93
CA ASN A 297 -10.50 -10.19 21.50
C ASN A 297 -10.81 -11.70 21.49
N ASP A 298 -12.08 -12.07 21.36
CA ASP A 298 -12.44 -13.45 21.08
C ASP A 298 -11.98 -13.78 19.64
N ASN A 299 -10.67 -14.01 19.51
CA ASN A 299 -10.08 -14.76 18.40
C ASN A 299 -10.59 -16.21 18.46
N VAL A 300 -11.92 -16.38 18.31
CA VAL A 300 -12.48 -17.68 18.02
C VAL A 300 -12.04 -18.01 16.60
N LYS A 301 -11.03 -18.85 16.45
CA LYS A 301 -10.63 -19.36 15.13
C LYS A 301 -11.89 -19.93 14.46
N LEU A 302 -12.28 -19.31 13.36
CA LEU A 302 -13.42 -19.76 12.55
C LEU A 302 -13.00 -20.99 11.74
N GLU A 303 -12.88 -22.13 12.38
CA GLU A 303 -12.82 -23.41 11.67
C GLU A 303 -14.23 -23.80 11.23
N VAL A 304 -14.72 -23.18 10.15
CA VAL A 304 -16.02 -23.56 9.59
C VAL A 304 -15.91 -24.94 8.94
N LYS A 305 -16.85 -25.83 9.26
CA LYS A 305 -16.97 -27.12 8.61
C LYS A 305 -17.44 -26.89 7.18
N ALA A 306 -16.52 -26.94 6.21
CA ALA A 306 -16.91 -26.91 4.81
C ALA A 306 -17.85 -28.08 4.49
N SER A 307 -18.85 -27.82 3.65
CA SER A 307 -19.71 -28.89 3.13
C SER A 307 -18.84 -29.89 2.35
N TYR A 308 -19.28 -31.17 2.33
CA TYR A 308 -18.56 -32.21 1.61
C TYR A 308 -18.29 -31.82 0.16
N ILE A 309 -17.06 -32.01 -0.30
CA ILE A 309 -16.65 -31.80 -1.69
C ILE A 309 -16.17 -33.14 -2.29
N GLY A 310 -16.73 -33.50 -3.42
CA GLY A 310 -16.37 -34.74 -4.15
C GLY A 310 -14.96 -34.70 -4.73
N SER A 311 -14.59 -35.72 -5.47
CA SER A 311 -13.29 -35.79 -6.17
C SER A 311 -13.26 -34.91 -7.41
N LYS A 312 -14.39 -34.78 -8.13
CA LYS A 312 -14.54 -33.92 -9.29
C LYS A 312 -14.98 -32.55 -8.85
N ILE A 313 -14.19 -31.53 -9.17
CA ILE A 313 -14.46 -30.13 -8.84
C ILE A 313 -14.98 -29.42 -10.08
N PHE A 314 -14.09 -29.06 -11.01
CA PHE A 314 -14.47 -28.70 -12.37
C PHE A 314 -13.34 -29.10 -13.34
N GLU A 315 -13.74 -29.36 -14.57
CA GLU A 315 -12.85 -29.65 -15.69
C GLU A 315 -13.24 -28.70 -16.82
N ALA A 316 -12.28 -27.89 -17.25
CA ALA A 316 -12.38 -27.04 -18.42
C ALA A 316 -11.62 -27.72 -19.55
N ASP A 317 -12.28 -27.96 -20.67
CA ASP A 317 -11.70 -28.67 -21.81
C ASP A 317 -11.83 -27.85 -23.08
N HIS A 318 -10.68 -27.48 -23.66
CA HIS A 318 -10.55 -26.72 -24.91
C HIS A 318 -11.47 -25.50 -24.99
N LEU A 319 -11.44 -24.65 -23.96
CA LEU A 319 -12.28 -23.44 -23.89
C LEU A 319 -11.75 -22.34 -24.78
N PHE A 320 -12.67 -21.79 -25.59
CA PHE A 320 -12.44 -20.60 -26.39
C PHE A 320 -13.49 -19.54 -26.06
N LYS A 321 -13.06 -18.28 -25.95
CA LYS A 321 -13.94 -17.14 -25.78
C LYS A 321 -13.32 -15.88 -26.33
N SER A 322 -14.08 -15.15 -27.18
CA SER A 322 -13.68 -13.86 -27.73
C SER A 322 -14.82 -12.85 -27.72
N PHE A 323 -14.50 -11.58 -27.71
CA PHE A 323 -15.42 -10.45 -27.88
C PHE A 323 -14.84 -9.54 -28.97
N GLY A 324 -15.35 -9.69 -30.21
CA GLY A 324 -14.75 -9.05 -31.36
C GLY A 324 -13.29 -9.46 -31.54
N ASP A 325 -12.39 -8.49 -31.60
CA ASP A 325 -10.95 -8.75 -31.77
C ASP A 325 -10.23 -9.15 -30.47
N LEU A 326 -10.91 -9.05 -29.32
CA LEU A 326 -10.32 -9.38 -28.01
C LEU A 326 -10.52 -10.85 -27.70
N LYS A 327 -9.44 -11.63 -27.74
CA LYS A 327 -9.45 -13.02 -27.29
C LYS A 327 -9.29 -13.05 -25.76
N ILE A 328 -10.21 -13.72 -25.07
CA ILE A 328 -10.20 -13.94 -23.62
C ILE A 328 -9.59 -15.29 -23.28
N LEU A 329 -10.07 -16.35 -23.95
CA LEU A 329 -9.58 -17.71 -23.84
C LEU A 329 -9.23 -18.23 -25.24
N ASP A 330 -8.07 -18.88 -25.36
CA ASP A 330 -7.60 -19.49 -26.59
C ASP A 330 -7.03 -20.88 -26.26
N ASP A 331 -7.83 -21.94 -26.50
CA ASP A 331 -7.50 -23.33 -26.20
C ASP A 331 -7.16 -23.60 -24.72
N PHE A 332 -7.98 -23.06 -23.81
CA PHE A 332 -7.73 -23.20 -22.37
C PHE A 332 -8.30 -24.54 -21.85
N SER A 333 -7.42 -25.35 -21.27
CA SER A 333 -7.79 -26.61 -20.60
C SER A 333 -7.18 -26.64 -19.19
N TYR A 334 -8.02 -26.96 -18.18
CA TYR A 334 -7.60 -27.01 -16.79
C TYR A 334 -8.47 -27.96 -15.96
N ILE A 335 -7.84 -28.73 -15.08
CA ILE A 335 -8.52 -29.61 -14.12
C ILE A 335 -8.25 -29.05 -12.72
N PHE A 336 -9.30 -28.58 -12.06
CA PHE A 336 -9.19 -28.00 -10.73
C PHE A 336 -9.09 -29.09 -9.65
N ALA A 337 -8.04 -28.99 -8.84
CA ALA A 337 -7.79 -29.99 -7.80
C ALA A 337 -8.63 -29.73 -6.54
N ARG A 338 -8.78 -30.77 -5.72
CA ARG A 338 -9.52 -30.68 -4.46
C ARG A 338 -8.73 -29.85 -3.43
N TYR A 339 -9.40 -28.89 -2.77
CA TYR A 339 -8.83 -27.98 -1.77
C TYR A 339 -7.82 -26.97 -2.34
N GLU A 340 -7.76 -26.87 -3.63
CA GLU A 340 -6.88 -25.93 -4.32
C GLU A 340 -7.29 -24.48 -4.06
N LYS A 341 -6.31 -23.62 -3.86
CA LYS A 341 -6.51 -22.19 -3.70
C LYS A 341 -5.72 -21.46 -4.78
N MET A 342 -6.45 -21.05 -5.82
CA MET A 342 -5.90 -20.40 -7.01
C MET A 342 -6.06 -18.89 -6.93
N GLY A 343 -4.99 -18.16 -7.23
CA GLY A 343 -5.02 -16.73 -7.46
C GLY A 343 -5.07 -16.41 -8.95
N ILE A 344 -5.89 -15.45 -9.36
CA ILE A 344 -5.92 -14.94 -10.72
C ILE A 344 -5.34 -13.54 -10.74
N VAL A 345 -4.27 -13.34 -11.52
CA VAL A 345 -3.58 -12.07 -11.69
C VAL A 345 -3.52 -11.68 -13.16
N GLY A 346 -3.46 -10.39 -13.43
CA GLY A 346 -3.36 -9.84 -14.79
C GLY A 346 -3.90 -8.42 -14.87
N ASN A 347 -3.59 -7.73 -15.95
CA ASN A 347 -4.01 -6.35 -16.18
C ASN A 347 -5.54 -6.22 -16.28
N ASN A 348 -6.04 -5.00 -16.10
CA ASN A 348 -7.47 -4.75 -16.30
C ASN A 348 -7.87 -4.98 -17.76
N GLY A 349 -9.03 -5.60 -17.96
CA GLY A 349 -9.54 -5.92 -19.30
C GLY A 349 -8.98 -7.21 -19.93
N THR A 350 -8.13 -7.99 -19.25
CA THR A 350 -7.62 -9.29 -19.77
C THR A 350 -8.63 -10.42 -19.70
N GLY A 351 -9.82 -10.19 -19.15
CA GLY A 351 -10.90 -11.18 -19.13
C GLY A 351 -11.04 -12.00 -17.85
N LYS A 352 -10.41 -11.61 -16.74
CA LYS A 352 -10.46 -12.31 -15.44
C LYS A 352 -11.90 -12.57 -14.96
N SER A 353 -12.72 -11.53 -14.87
CA SER A 353 -14.14 -11.67 -14.45
C SER A 353 -14.99 -12.44 -15.48
N THR A 354 -14.66 -12.35 -16.77
CA THR A 354 -15.33 -13.14 -17.81
C THR A 354 -15.03 -14.63 -17.65
N PHE A 355 -13.78 -14.99 -17.35
CA PHE A 355 -13.38 -16.36 -17.07
C PHE A 355 -14.17 -16.93 -15.88
N ILE A 356 -14.26 -16.19 -14.79
CA ILE A 356 -15.07 -16.56 -13.62
C ILE A 356 -16.55 -16.80 -14.03
N LYS A 357 -17.14 -15.87 -14.80
CA LYS A 357 -18.53 -16.00 -15.25
C LYS A 357 -18.74 -17.23 -16.15
N ILE A 358 -17.73 -17.63 -16.94
CA ILE A 358 -17.76 -18.87 -17.74
C ILE A 358 -17.74 -20.09 -16.82
N LEU A 359 -16.83 -20.15 -15.84
CA LEU A 359 -16.76 -21.26 -14.88
C LEU A 359 -18.06 -21.45 -14.09
N MET A 360 -18.74 -20.34 -13.78
CA MET A 360 -20.03 -20.37 -13.07
C MET A 360 -21.25 -20.62 -13.99
N GLY A 361 -21.02 -20.81 -15.28
CA GLY A 361 -22.09 -21.02 -16.25
C GLY A 361 -22.96 -19.80 -16.55
N GLN A 362 -22.54 -18.59 -16.15
CA GLN A 362 -23.25 -17.32 -16.40
C GLN A 362 -23.02 -16.82 -17.83
N VAL A 363 -21.87 -17.16 -18.42
CA VAL A 363 -21.50 -16.81 -19.79
C VAL A 363 -21.11 -18.11 -20.50
N ALA A 364 -21.72 -18.39 -21.65
CA ALA A 364 -21.35 -19.54 -22.45
C ALA A 364 -19.99 -19.33 -23.14
N PRO A 365 -19.08 -20.32 -23.17
CA PRO A 365 -17.92 -20.27 -24.04
C PRO A 365 -18.33 -20.33 -25.50
N ASP A 366 -17.46 -19.89 -26.42
CA ASP A 366 -17.71 -19.97 -27.86
C ASP A 366 -17.51 -21.41 -28.37
N SER A 367 -16.57 -22.16 -27.79
CA SER A 367 -16.39 -23.59 -27.95
C SER A 367 -15.70 -24.19 -26.72
N GLY A 368 -15.70 -25.52 -26.62
CA GLY A 368 -15.22 -26.26 -25.46
C GLY A 368 -16.30 -26.53 -24.43
N THR A 369 -15.96 -27.22 -23.35
CA THR A 369 -16.90 -27.61 -22.29
C THR A 369 -16.35 -27.31 -20.91
N VAL A 370 -17.25 -26.93 -19.99
CA VAL A 370 -16.97 -26.85 -18.56
C VAL A 370 -17.84 -27.87 -17.85
N ASP A 371 -17.21 -28.85 -17.21
CA ASP A 371 -17.92 -29.88 -16.47
C ASP A 371 -17.69 -29.67 -14.96
N VAL A 372 -18.75 -29.31 -14.23
CA VAL A 372 -18.74 -29.01 -12.81
C VAL A 372 -19.26 -30.19 -12.01
N GLY A 373 -18.54 -30.59 -10.95
CA GLY A 373 -18.96 -31.66 -10.06
C GLY A 373 -20.29 -31.39 -9.35
N GLU A 374 -21.19 -32.38 -9.28
CA GLU A 374 -22.53 -32.24 -8.68
C GLU A 374 -22.52 -31.78 -7.21
N THR A 375 -21.43 -32.03 -6.49
CA THR A 375 -21.29 -31.68 -5.07
C THR A 375 -20.78 -30.24 -4.86
N VAL A 376 -20.41 -29.54 -5.92
CA VAL A 376 -19.85 -28.19 -5.85
C VAL A 376 -20.96 -27.18 -5.51
N ARG A 377 -20.72 -26.38 -4.47
CA ARG A 377 -21.58 -25.28 -4.05
C ARG A 377 -20.78 -23.98 -4.11
N PHE A 378 -21.04 -23.21 -5.14
CA PHE A 378 -20.37 -21.93 -5.33
C PHE A 378 -20.85 -20.86 -4.34
N GLY A 379 -19.90 -20.15 -3.74
CA GLY A 379 -20.11 -18.86 -3.10
C GLY A 379 -19.39 -17.80 -3.92
N TYR A 380 -20.13 -16.93 -4.60
CA TYR A 380 -19.55 -15.92 -5.47
C TYR A 380 -19.68 -14.53 -4.87
N TYR A 381 -18.55 -13.89 -4.63
CA TYR A 381 -18.45 -12.48 -4.28
C TYR A 381 -18.10 -11.70 -5.53
N SER A 382 -19.08 -10.98 -6.08
CA SER A 382 -18.91 -10.19 -7.29
C SER A 382 -18.59 -8.73 -6.98
N GLN A 383 -17.92 -8.08 -7.90
CA GLN A 383 -17.63 -6.65 -7.83
C GLN A 383 -18.92 -5.79 -7.85
N ASP A 384 -19.97 -6.23 -8.55
CA ASP A 384 -21.24 -5.51 -8.67
C ASP A 384 -22.05 -5.49 -7.35
N GLY A 385 -21.71 -6.38 -6.40
CA GLY A 385 -22.38 -6.49 -5.10
C GLY A 385 -23.78 -7.11 -5.17
N LEU A 386 -24.43 -7.19 -3.99
CA LEU A 386 -25.81 -7.63 -3.83
C LEU A 386 -26.69 -6.40 -3.52
N GLN A 387 -27.86 -6.34 -4.12
CA GLN A 387 -28.90 -5.40 -3.69
C GLN A 387 -29.63 -6.00 -2.50
N PHE A 388 -29.57 -5.31 -1.39
CA PHE A 388 -30.31 -5.67 -0.17
C PHE A 388 -31.63 -4.93 -0.12
N ASP A 389 -32.62 -5.52 0.55
CA ASP A 389 -33.77 -4.75 1.01
C ASP A 389 -33.30 -3.78 2.12
N GLU A 390 -33.32 -2.51 1.81
CA GLU A 390 -32.84 -1.45 2.69
C GLU A 390 -33.64 -1.33 4.00
N GLN A 391 -34.87 -1.85 4.03
CA GLN A 391 -35.76 -1.83 5.19
C GLN A 391 -35.52 -3.00 6.15
N MET A 392 -34.69 -3.98 5.78
CA MET A 392 -34.35 -5.08 6.68
C MET A 392 -33.27 -4.66 7.70
N LYS A 393 -33.26 -5.32 8.84
CA LYS A 393 -32.15 -5.21 9.79
C LYS A 393 -30.99 -6.12 9.34
N VAL A 394 -29.77 -5.72 9.70
CA VAL A 394 -28.56 -6.48 9.37
C VAL A 394 -28.64 -7.93 9.84
N ILE A 395 -29.13 -8.16 11.05
CA ILE A 395 -29.27 -9.51 11.62
C ILE A 395 -30.29 -10.35 10.83
N ASP A 396 -31.41 -9.75 10.42
CA ASP A 396 -32.49 -10.44 9.73
C ASP A 396 -32.00 -10.92 8.34
N VAL A 397 -31.24 -10.09 7.60
CA VAL A 397 -30.64 -10.47 6.30
C VAL A 397 -29.81 -11.74 6.39
N VAL A 398 -29.09 -11.92 7.48
CA VAL A 398 -28.24 -13.10 7.68
C VAL A 398 -29.03 -14.29 8.22
N GLN A 399 -30.01 -14.05 9.10
CA GLN A 399 -30.89 -15.10 9.65
C GLN A 399 -31.79 -15.73 8.60
N ASP A 400 -32.24 -14.96 7.61
CA ASP A 400 -33.03 -15.49 6.48
C ASP A 400 -32.25 -16.53 5.65
N ILE A 401 -30.91 -16.49 5.70
CA ILE A 401 -30.05 -17.46 5.02
C ILE A 401 -29.83 -18.69 5.91
N ALA A 402 -29.42 -18.46 7.16
CA ALA A 402 -29.21 -19.51 8.14
C ALA A 402 -29.20 -18.93 9.58
N GLU A 403 -29.88 -19.56 10.50
CA GLU A 403 -29.86 -19.18 11.93
C GLU A 403 -28.52 -19.59 12.59
N VAL A 404 -27.91 -20.66 12.12
CA VAL A 404 -26.73 -21.29 12.74
C VAL A 404 -25.81 -21.89 11.69
N ILE A 405 -24.49 -21.71 11.89
CA ILE A 405 -23.43 -22.38 11.11
C ILE A 405 -22.76 -23.45 11.97
N GLU A 406 -22.48 -24.63 11.41
CA GLU A 406 -21.68 -25.66 12.07
C GLU A 406 -20.19 -25.39 11.88
N LEU A 407 -19.44 -25.35 12.99
CA LEU A 407 -17.99 -25.28 13.00
C LEU A 407 -17.37 -26.68 12.83
N GLY A 408 -16.12 -26.73 12.34
CA GLY A 408 -15.38 -28.00 12.12
C GLY A 408 -15.20 -28.87 13.36
N ASN A 409 -15.28 -28.26 14.55
CA ASN A 409 -15.20 -28.91 15.84
C ASN A 409 -16.58 -29.35 16.41
N GLY A 410 -17.65 -29.30 15.61
CA GLY A 410 -19.02 -29.63 16.02
C GLY A 410 -19.74 -28.55 16.85
N LYS A 411 -19.09 -27.42 17.14
CA LYS A 411 -19.74 -26.27 17.75
C LYS A 411 -20.64 -25.55 16.73
N LYS A 412 -21.72 -24.98 17.23
CA LYS A 412 -22.66 -24.19 16.42
C LYS A 412 -22.42 -22.71 16.70
N LEU A 413 -22.33 -21.91 15.66
CA LEU A 413 -22.20 -20.47 15.71
C LEU A 413 -23.54 -19.85 15.29
N THR A 414 -24.09 -18.96 16.10
CA THR A 414 -25.31 -18.22 15.75
C THR A 414 -24.99 -17.12 14.72
N ALA A 415 -26.00 -16.69 13.95
CA ALA A 415 -25.87 -15.57 13.02
C ALA A 415 -25.30 -14.30 13.70
N SER A 416 -25.73 -13.99 14.92
CA SER A 416 -25.22 -12.86 15.69
C SER A 416 -23.73 -13.00 16.04
N GLN A 417 -23.29 -14.16 16.48
CA GLN A 417 -21.88 -14.43 16.78
C GLN A 417 -21.01 -14.38 15.50
N PHE A 418 -21.53 -14.88 14.38
CA PHE A 418 -20.86 -14.80 13.10
C PHE A 418 -20.68 -13.36 12.63
N LEU A 419 -21.74 -12.53 12.73
CA LEU A 419 -21.67 -11.11 12.43
C LEU A 419 -20.67 -10.36 13.34
N GLN A 420 -20.62 -10.73 14.64
CA GLN A 420 -19.62 -10.15 15.56
C GLN A 420 -18.18 -10.46 15.11
N HIS A 421 -17.94 -11.67 14.60
CA HIS A 421 -16.63 -12.05 14.04
C HIS A 421 -16.23 -11.17 12.86
N PHE A 422 -17.21 -10.79 12.04
CA PHE A 422 -17.03 -9.84 10.94
C PHE A 422 -17.25 -8.39 11.39
N LEU A 423 -16.99 -8.09 12.67
CA LEU A 423 -16.92 -6.74 13.24
C LEU A 423 -18.25 -5.96 13.24
N PHE A 424 -19.39 -6.64 13.15
CA PHE A 424 -20.69 -6.02 13.41
C PHE A 424 -20.98 -6.01 14.90
N THR A 425 -21.02 -4.82 15.52
CA THR A 425 -21.40 -4.69 16.92
C THR A 425 -22.86 -5.06 17.13
N PRO A 426 -23.29 -5.47 18.34
CA PRO A 426 -24.71 -5.76 18.60
C PRO A 426 -25.66 -4.62 18.21
N GLU A 427 -25.23 -3.38 18.35
CA GLU A 427 -25.99 -2.20 17.95
C GLU A 427 -26.15 -2.11 16.44
N THR A 428 -25.07 -2.32 15.70
CA THR A 428 -25.07 -2.32 14.23
C THR A 428 -25.90 -3.50 13.68
N GLN A 429 -25.87 -4.67 14.33
CA GLN A 429 -26.67 -5.84 13.91
C GLN A 429 -28.19 -5.57 13.93
N HIS A 430 -28.64 -4.75 14.86
CA HIS A 430 -30.06 -4.37 14.98
C HIS A 430 -30.41 -3.08 14.20
N SER A 431 -29.44 -2.44 13.54
CA SER A 431 -29.68 -1.31 12.66
C SER A 431 -30.22 -1.74 11.29
N TYR A 432 -30.85 -0.83 10.57
CA TYR A 432 -31.32 -1.06 9.21
C TYR A 432 -30.17 -0.98 8.20
N VAL A 433 -30.28 -1.76 7.11
CA VAL A 433 -29.25 -1.83 6.06
C VAL A 433 -28.99 -0.48 5.40
N TYR A 434 -30.02 0.39 5.24
CA TYR A 434 -29.83 1.72 4.67
C TYR A 434 -28.90 2.64 5.48
N LYS A 435 -28.71 2.36 6.77
CA LYS A 435 -27.81 3.13 7.66
C LYS A 435 -26.35 2.70 7.56
N LEU A 436 -26.07 1.58 6.90
CA LEU A 436 -24.72 1.07 6.77
C LEU A 436 -23.91 1.91 5.76
N SER A 437 -22.65 2.13 6.07
CA SER A 437 -21.65 2.64 5.13
C SER A 437 -21.44 1.67 3.97
N GLY A 438 -20.87 2.14 2.86
CA GLY A 438 -20.56 1.30 1.70
C GLY A 438 -19.70 0.08 2.06
N GLY A 439 -18.65 0.27 2.84
CA GLY A 439 -17.79 -0.82 3.31
C GLY A 439 -18.50 -1.80 4.24
N GLU A 440 -19.41 -1.34 5.11
CA GLU A 440 -20.22 -2.23 5.94
C GLU A 440 -21.23 -3.03 5.12
N ARG A 441 -21.84 -2.45 4.09
CA ARG A 441 -22.71 -3.17 3.14
C ARG A 441 -21.94 -4.26 2.39
N ARG A 442 -20.70 -3.99 1.95
CA ARG A 442 -19.81 -4.98 1.31
C ARG A 442 -19.44 -6.10 2.27
N ARG A 443 -19.14 -5.78 3.50
CA ARG A 443 -18.88 -6.76 4.58
C ARG A 443 -20.10 -7.63 4.87
N LEU A 444 -21.30 -7.03 4.91
CA LEU A 444 -22.55 -7.78 5.06
C LEU A 444 -22.76 -8.72 3.87
N TYR A 445 -22.49 -8.28 2.65
CA TYR A 445 -22.56 -9.12 1.46
C TYR A 445 -21.64 -10.32 1.56
N LEU A 446 -20.39 -10.11 1.99
CA LEU A 446 -19.47 -11.22 2.25
C LEU A 446 -20.04 -12.20 3.29
N CYS A 447 -20.58 -11.70 4.40
CA CYS A 447 -21.22 -12.55 5.42
C CYS A 447 -22.35 -13.39 4.84
N THR A 448 -23.19 -12.84 3.97
CA THR A 448 -24.31 -13.59 3.37
C THR A 448 -23.85 -14.74 2.48
N ILE A 449 -22.70 -14.57 1.79
CA ILE A 449 -22.11 -15.63 0.96
C ILE A 449 -21.56 -16.74 1.86
N LEU A 450 -20.79 -16.38 2.87
CA LEU A 450 -20.14 -17.34 3.76
C LEU A 450 -21.16 -18.13 4.61
N MET A 451 -22.28 -17.50 5.00
CA MET A 451 -23.38 -18.15 5.73
C MET A 451 -24.06 -19.27 4.94
N ARG A 452 -24.04 -19.22 3.60
CA ARG A 452 -24.56 -20.31 2.74
C ARG A 452 -23.72 -21.58 2.80
N ASN A 453 -22.63 -21.57 3.55
CA ASN A 453 -21.67 -22.68 3.70
C ASN A 453 -21.22 -23.29 2.35
N PRO A 454 -20.66 -22.45 1.46
CA PRO A 454 -20.13 -22.96 0.19
C PRO A 454 -18.94 -23.86 0.44
N ASN A 455 -18.64 -24.74 -0.52
CA ASN A 455 -17.40 -25.53 -0.56
C ASN A 455 -16.44 -25.09 -1.68
N PHE A 456 -16.88 -24.15 -2.51
CA PHE A 456 -16.08 -23.49 -3.52
C PHE A 456 -16.35 -21.98 -3.47
N LEU A 457 -15.34 -21.21 -3.07
CA LEU A 457 -15.43 -19.76 -3.00
C LEU A 457 -14.78 -19.11 -4.21
N VAL A 458 -15.48 -18.17 -4.81
CA VAL A 458 -14.97 -17.32 -5.89
C VAL A 458 -15.07 -15.87 -5.42
N LEU A 459 -13.93 -15.21 -5.29
CA LEU A 459 -13.82 -13.85 -4.80
C LEU A 459 -13.25 -12.94 -5.90
N ASP A 460 -14.09 -12.07 -6.45
CA ASP A 460 -13.71 -11.11 -7.50
C ASP A 460 -13.46 -9.73 -6.88
N GLU A 461 -12.19 -9.33 -6.75
CA GLU A 461 -11.70 -8.08 -6.14
C GLU A 461 -12.27 -7.80 -4.75
N PRO A 462 -12.18 -8.75 -3.78
CA PRO A 462 -12.75 -8.56 -2.46
C PRO A 462 -12.03 -7.46 -1.65
N THR A 463 -10.82 -7.09 -2.06
CA THR A 463 -9.93 -6.17 -1.35
C THR A 463 -10.23 -4.70 -1.59
N ASN A 464 -10.92 -4.35 -2.68
CA ASN A 464 -11.15 -2.96 -3.08
C ASN A 464 -12.04 -2.15 -2.11
N ASP A 465 -12.94 -2.82 -1.37
CA ASP A 465 -13.95 -2.15 -0.57
C ASP A 465 -13.95 -2.57 0.92
N LEU A 466 -13.06 -3.50 1.29
CA LEU A 466 -12.94 -3.98 2.66
C LEU A 466 -11.77 -3.29 3.37
N ASP A 467 -11.98 -2.86 4.61
CA ASP A 467 -10.89 -2.32 5.42
C ASP A 467 -9.87 -3.40 5.82
N ILE A 468 -8.65 -2.97 6.14
CA ILE A 468 -7.53 -3.84 6.50
C ILE A 468 -7.90 -4.82 7.62
N ILE A 469 -8.73 -4.40 8.58
CA ILE A 469 -9.13 -5.23 9.72
C ILE A 469 -10.08 -6.34 9.25
N THR A 470 -11.05 -6.01 8.40
CA THR A 470 -11.95 -6.99 7.79
C THR A 470 -11.18 -7.96 6.87
N LEU A 471 -10.20 -7.45 6.11
CA LEU A 471 -9.32 -8.29 5.28
C LEU A 471 -8.54 -9.31 6.12
N ASN A 472 -8.03 -8.92 7.29
CA ASN A 472 -7.37 -9.87 8.19
C ASN A 472 -8.31 -10.99 8.67
N VAL A 473 -9.58 -10.65 8.97
CA VAL A 473 -10.59 -11.65 9.34
C VAL A 473 -10.89 -12.60 8.18
N LEU A 474 -11.02 -12.05 6.97
CA LEU A 474 -11.25 -12.85 5.76
C LEU A 474 -10.05 -13.76 5.46
N GLU A 475 -8.82 -13.28 5.59
CA GLU A 475 -7.60 -14.08 5.42
C GLU A 475 -7.56 -15.25 6.39
N GLU A 476 -7.81 -15.00 7.69
CA GLU A 476 -7.86 -16.06 8.70
C GLU A 476 -8.94 -17.09 8.39
N TYR A 477 -10.10 -16.64 7.93
CA TYR A 477 -11.18 -17.52 7.48
C TYR A 477 -10.73 -18.38 6.29
N LEU A 478 -10.14 -17.78 5.24
CA LEU A 478 -9.73 -18.47 4.02
C LEU A 478 -8.55 -19.43 4.25
N GLN A 479 -7.62 -19.10 5.15
CA GLN A 479 -6.54 -20.02 5.53
C GLN A 479 -7.08 -21.30 6.16
N ASN A 480 -8.11 -21.20 7.00
CA ASN A 480 -8.74 -22.32 7.69
C ASN A 480 -9.85 -22.98 6.86
N PHE A 481 -10.21 -22.42 5.71
CA PHE A 481 -11.28 -22.91 4.87
C PHE A 481 -10.89 -24.23 4.18
N LYS A 482 -11.68 -25.28 4.45
CA LYS A 482 -11.48 -26.63 3.89
C LYS A 482 -12.33 -26.83 2.61
N GLY A 483 -12.16 -25.93 1.66
CA GLY A 483 -12.80 -25.96 0.35
C GLY A 483 -11.86 -25.41 -0.72
N CYS A 484 -12.36 -25.29 -1.94
CA CYS A 484 -11.62 -24.70 -3.04
C CYS A 484 -11.85 -23.19 -3.07
N VAL A 485 -10.83 -22.43 -3.50
CA VAL A 485 -10.91 -20.97 -3.55
C VAL A 485 -10.33 -20.47 -4.87
N ILE A 486 -11.04 -19.59 -5.54
CA ILE A 486 -10.50 -18.74 -6.61
C ILE A 486 -10.56 -17.30 -6.13
N VAL A 487 -9.45 -16.60 -6.21
CA VAL A 487 -9.34 -15.18 -5.85
C VAL A 487 -8.81 -14.40 -7.02
N VAL A 488 -9.54 -13.37 -7.44
CA VAL A 488 -9.02 -12.29 -8.27
C VAL A 488 -8.72 -11.12 -7.34
N SER A 489 -7.49 -10.68 -7.25
CA SER A 489 -7.13 -9.51 -6.45
C SER A 489 -5.87 -8.86 -6.97
N HIS A 490 -5.78 -7.55 -6.74
CA HIS A 490 -4.57 -6.74 -6.92
C HIS A 490 -3.79 -6.57 -5.60
N ASP A 491 -4.34 -7.01 -4.46
CA ASP A 491 -3.64 -7.02 -3.16
C ASP A 491 -2.68 -8.21 -3.08
N ARG A 492 -1.40 -7.92 -3.21
CA ARG A 492 -0.30 -8.89 -3.18
C ARG A 492 -0.20 -9.61 -1.84
N TYR A 493 -0.39 -8.88 -0.75
CA TYR A 493 -0.30 -9.44 0.60
C TYR A 493 -1.42 -10.45 0.87
N PHE A 494 -2.62 -10.16 0.37
CA PHE A 494 -3.75 -11.08 0.41
C PHE A 494 -3.48 -12.34 -0.40
N MET A 495 -2.94 -12.17 -1.62
CA MET A 495 -2.59 -13.28 -2.49
C MET A 495 -1.52 -14.19 -1.87
N ASP A 496 -0.43 -13.62 -1.34
CA ASP A 496 0.66 -14.39 -0.73
C ASP A 496 0.20 -15.22 0.48
N LYS A 497 -0.84 -14.77 1.20
CA LYS A 497 -1.36 -15.48 2.36
C LYS A 497 -2.39 -16.55 2.07
N VAL A 498 -3.15 -16.39 0.98
CA VAL A 498 -4.36 -17.19 0.74
C VAL A 498 -4.17 -18.21 -0.35
N VAL A 499 -3.37 -17.93 -1.39
CA VAL A 499 -3.28 -18.79 -2.58
C VAL A 499 -2.04 -19.66 -2.61
N ASP A 500 -2.17 -20.84 -3.20
CA ASP A 500 -1.10 -21.81 -3.34
C ASP A 500 -0.37 -21.66 -4.70
N HIS A 501 -1.07 -21.17 -5.74
CA HIS A 501 -0.53 -20.91 -7.07
C HIS A 501 -1.32 -19.84 -7.81
N LEU A 502 -0.79 -19.34 -8.93
CA LEU A 502 -1.34 -18.24 -9.69
C LEU A 502 -1.68 -18.63 -11.13
N MET A 503 -2.84 -18.20 -11.59
CA MET A 503 -3.21 -18.16 -13.00
C MET A 503 -2.96 -16.74 -13.55
N VAL A 504 -1.98 -16.60 -14.42
CA VAL A 504 -1.52 -15.30 -14.94
C VAL A 504 -2.15 -15.01 -16.30
N PHE A 505 -2.97 -13.97 -16.37
CA PHE A 505 -3.64 -13.51 -17.59
C PHE A 505 -2.79 -12.43 -18.26
N ASN A 506 -2.03 -12.80 -19.28
CA ASN A 506 -1.19 -11.86 -20.04
C ASN A 506 -1.97 -11.07 -21.10
N GLY A 507 -3.22 -11.47 -21.37
CA GLY A 507 -4.06 -10.91 -22.45
C GLY A 507 -3.99 -11.71 -23.75
N GLN A 508 -4.92 -11.45 -24.67
CA GLN A 508 -5.04 -12.11 -25.98
C GLN A 508 -5.12 -13.66 -25.88
N GLY A 509 -5.71 -14.17 -24.79
CA GLY A 509 -5.85 -15.62 -24.56
C GLY A 509 -4.63 -16.32 -23.98
N ASP A 510 -3.49 -15.62 -23.80
CA ASP A 510 -2.30 -16.21 -23.11
C ASP A 510 -2.54 -16.26 -21.61
N ILE A 511 -2.80 -17.46 -21.12
CA ILE A 511 -3.01 -17.77 -19.71
C ILE A 511 -1.94 -18.76 -19.27
N ARG A 512 -1.24 -18.46 -18.19
CA ARG A 512 -0.17 -19.31 -17.65
C ARG A 512 -0.45 -19.68 -16.23
N ASP A 513 -0.32 -20.97 -15.92
CA ASP A 513 -0.27 -21.46 -14.57
C ASP A 513 1.15 -21.30 -14.01
N PHE A 514 1.26 -20.63 -12.86
CA PHE A 514 2.53 -20.39 -12.18
C PHE A 514 2.48 -21.02 -10.78
N PRO A 515 3.31 -22.05 -10.52
CA PRO A 515 3.40 -22.67 -9.21
C PRO A 515 4.11 -21.74 -8.22
N GLY A 516 3.42 -21.30 -7.18
CA GLY A 516 3.93 -20.41 -6.15
C GLY A 516 3.01 -19.22 -5.87
N ASN A 517 3.38 -18.42 -4.90
CA ASN A 517 2.63 -17.24 -4.49
C ASN A 517 2.96 -16.02 -5.39
N TYR A 518 2.39 -14.87 -5.07
CA TYR A 518 2.59 -13.65 -5.85
C TYR A 518 4.04 -13.13 -5.77
N SER A 519 4.67 -13.22 -4.60
CA SER A 519 6.06 -12.80 -4.42
C SER A 519 7.01 -13.64 -5.27
N ASP A 520 6.83 -14.96 -5.33
CA ASP A 520 7.60 -15.88 -6.18
C ASP A 520 7.44 -15.53 -7.67
N TYR A 521 6.19 -15.25 -8.10
CA TYR A 521 5.91 -14.85 -9.48
C TYR A 521 6.61 -13.54 -9.86
N ARG A 522 6.61 -12.57 -8.96
CA ARG A 522 7.26 -11.29 -9.18
C ARG A 522 8.78 -11.46 -9.36
N ASP A 523 9.41 -12.18 -8.42
CA ASP A 523 10.86 -12.43 -8.49
C ASP A 523 11.24 -13.13 -9.79
N TRP A 524 10.41 -14.08 -10.24
CA TRP A 524 10.59 -14.74 -11.54
C TRP A 524 10.42 -13.74 -12.71
N LYS A 525 9.40 -12.87 -12.69
CA LYS A 525 9.14 -11.85 -13.72
C LYS A 525 10.30 -10.87 -13.82
N ASP A 526 10.81 -10.38 -12.68
CA ASP A 526 11.92 -9.44 -12.60
C ASP A 526 13.22 -10.08 -13.12
N ALA A 527 13.50 -11.33 -12.73
CA ALA A 527 14.67 -12.09 -13.22
C ALA A 527 14.59 -12.35 -14.73
N LYS A 528 13.39 -12.59 -15.27
CA LYS A 528 13.16 -12.77 -16.70
C LYS A 528 13.38 -11.45 -17.46
N ALA A 529 12.83 -10.35 -16.98
CA ALA A 529 13.00 -9.02 -17.58
C ALA A 529 14.46 -8.56 -17.57
N GLN A 530 15.23 -8.89 -16.53
CA GLN A 530 16.67 -8.64 -16.50
C GLN A 530 17.42 -9.45 -17.56
N LYS A 531 17.11 -10.74 -17.70
CA LYS A 531 17.72 -11.59 -18.73
C LYS A 531 17.39 -11.15 -20.15
N GLU A 532 16.14 -10.71 -20.40
CA GLU A 532 15.72 -10.17 -21.69
C GLU A 532 16.46 -8.86 -22.01
N LYS A 533 16.59 -7.94 -21.06
CA LYS A 533 17.41 -6.72 -21.20
C LYS A 533 18.90 -6.98 -21.42
N GLU A 534 19.43 -8.05 -20.83
CA GLU A 534 20.82 -8.50 -21.08
C GLU A 534 20.98 -9.14 -22.46
N ALA A 535 19.95 -9.84 -22.95
CA ALA A 535 19.93 -10.47 -24.27
C ALA A 535 19.68 -9.45 -25.42
N GLU A 536 18.92 -8.39 -25.15
CA GLU A 536 18.64 -7.30 -26.10
C GLU A 536 19.79 -6.27 -26.23
N LYS A 537 20.79 -6.32 -25.37
CA LYS A 537 22.02 -5.55 -25.62
C LYS A 537 22.61 -6.05 -26.93
N PRO A 538 22.68 -5.23 -28.00
CA PRO A 538 23.16 -5.68 -29.29
C PRO A 538 24.54 -6.30 -29.10
N GLN A 539 24.72 -7.55 -29.56
CA GLN A 539 26.04 -8.06 -29.85
C GLN A 539 26.60 -7.15 -30.97
N GLU A 540 27.33 -6.10 -30.59
CA GLU A 540 28.11 -5.35 -31.56
C GLU A 540 29.04 -6.33 -32.24
N GLU A 541 28.78 -6.58 -33.52
CA GLU A 541 29.71 -7.26 -34.39
C GLU A 541 31.10 -6.62 -34.22
N LYS A 542 32.07 -7.45 -33.91
CA LYS A 542 33.47 -7.09 -33.76
C LYS A 542 34.02 -6.56 -35.08
N THR A 543 33.71 -5.33 -35.43
CA THR A 543 34.54 -4.55 -36.33
C THR A 543 35.62 -3.91 -35.49
N ALA A 544 36.88 -4.24 -35.85
CA ALA A 544 38.07 -3.73 -35.20
C ALA A 544 38.09 -2.19 -35.21
N ARG A 545 37.56 -1.58 -34.15
CA ARG A 545 37.78 -0.18 -33.79
C ARG A 545 38.66 -0.15 -32.55
N VAL A 546 39.77 0.59 -32.69
CA VAL A 546 40.72 0.90 -31.63
C VAL A 546 39.98 1.27 -30.36
N ARG A 547 40.10 0.44 -29.32
CA ARG A 547 39.51 0.65 -27.98
C ARG A 547 40.32 1.73 -27.28
N LEU A 548 39.74 2.90 -27.16
CA LEU A 548 40.07 3.86 -26.10
C LEU A 548 39.05 3.65 -24.96
N ASN A 549 39.56 3.30 -23.78
CA ASN A 549 38.86 3.09 -22.49
C ASN A 549 38.09 1.76 -22.27
N ASP A 550 38.84 0.66 -22.22
CA ASP A 550 38.47 -0.43 -21.30
C ASP A 550 39.12 -0.12 -19.95
N LYS A 551 38.34 0.11 -18.89
CA LYS A 551 38.85 0.10 -17.52
C LYS A 551 39.35 -1.30 -17.22
N ARG A 552 40.69 -1.44 -17.26
CA ARG A 552 41.42 -2.68 -17.01
C ARG A 552 41.23 -3.02 -15.51
N LYS A 553 40.59 -4.12 -15.16
CA LYS A 553 40.57 -4.59 -13.79
C LYS A 553 41.97 -5.01 -13.35
N MET A 554 42.38 -4.63 -12.15
CA MET A 554 43.63 -5.05 -11.55
C MET A 554 43.80 -6.57 -11.60
N SER A 555 44.95 -7.02 -12.04
CA SER A 555 45.33 -8.42 -11.94
C SER A 555 45.63 -8.78 -10.47
N PHE A 556 45.57 -10.09 -10.13
CA PHE A 556 45.86 -10.55 -8.77
C PHE A 556 47.30 -10.16 -8.30
N LYS A 557 48.26 -10.02 -9.22
CA LYS A 557 49.58 -9.52 -8.90
C LYS A 557 49.60 -8.03 -8.58
N GLU A 558 48.88 -7.22 -9.37
CA GLU A 558 48.78 -5.76 -9.20
C GLU A 558 48.04 -5.43 -7.89
N LYS A 559 47.01 -6.20 -7.51
CA LYS A 559 46.32 -6.02 -6.26
C LYS A 559 47.22 -6.31 -5.04
N ARG A 560 48.05 -7.34 -5.13
CA ARG A 560 49.01 -7.67 -4.08
C ARG A 560 50.12 -6.62 -3.98
N GLU A 561 50.57 -6.08 -5.13
CA GLU A 561 51.54 -4.97 -5.19
C GLU A 561 50.94 -3.70 -4.57
N PHE A 562 49.67 -3.39 -4.85
CA PHE A 562 48.94 -2.26 -4.25
C PHE A 562 48.88 -2.34 -2.74
N GLU A 563 48.43 -3.48 -2.16
CA GLU A 563 48.36 -3.71 -0.72
C GLU A 563 49.75 -3.69 -0.04
N GLN A 564 50.81 -4.07 -0.78
CA GLN A 564 52.18 -4.02 -0.27
C GLN A 564 52.72 -2.60 -0.26
N LEU A 565 52.47 -1.83 -1.32
CA LEU A 565 52.87 -0.42 -1.44
C LEU A 565 52.20 0.42 -0.33
N GLU A 566 50.92 0.18 -0.02
CA GLU A 566 50.20 0.88 1.02
C GLU A 566 50.87 0.68 2.41
N LYS A 567 51.33 -0.53 2.70
CA LYS A 567 52.05 -0.83 3.94
C LYS A 567 53.43 -0.18 3.98
N GLU A 568 54.15 -0.26 2.87
CA GLU A 568 55.50 0.31 2.79
C GLU A 568 55.49 1.85 2.85
N ILE A 569 54.47 2.51 2.25
CA ILE A 569 54.28 3.97 2.38
C ILE A 569 54.02 4.33 3.87
N ALA A 570 53.11 3.61 4.54
CA ALA A 570 52.80 3.85 5.96
C ALA A 570 54.01 3.64 6.87
N GLU A 571 54.88 2.66 6.60
CA GLU A 571 56.11 2.43 7.34
C GLU A 571 57.14 3.56 7.11
N LEU A 572 57.28 4.03 5.89
CA LEU A 572 58.17 5.15 5.53
C LEU A 572 57.69 6.48 6.13
N GLU A 573 56.37 6.72 6.15
CA GLU A 573 55.80 7.91 6.81
C GLU A 573 56.05 7.90 8.31
N THR A 574 55.95 6.74 8.96
CA THR A 574 56.27 6.62 10.39
C THR A 574 57.77 6.81 10.64
N GLU A 575 58.69 6.31 9.76
CA GLU A 575 60.12 6.55 9.84
C GLU A 575 60.42 8.05 9.66
N LYS A 576 59.78 8.73 8.70
CA LYS A 576 59.90 10.17 8.51
C LYS A 576 59.54 10.97 9.75
N VAL A 577 58.40 10.72 10.36
CA VAL A 577 57.95 11.40 11.57
C VAL A 577 58.95 11.19 12.72
N GLN A 578 59.46 9.98 12.88
CA GLN A 578 60.49 9.67 13.90
C GLN A 578 61.81 10.42 13.67
N ILE A 579 62.25 10.52 12.42
CA ILE A 579 63.44 11.27 12.07
C ILE A 579 63.24 12.76 12.33
N GLU A 580 62.08 13.31 11.96
CA GLU A 580 61.74 14.73 12.19
C GLU A 580 61.66 15.06 13.69
N GLU A 581 61.01 14.20 14.52
CA GLU A 581 60.97 14.36 15.94
C GLU A 581 62.36 14.31 16.61
N LEU A 582 63.23 13.39 16.14
CA LEU A 582 64.60 13.29 16.65
C LEU A 582 65.41 14.51 16.26
N LEU A 583 65.31 15.02 15.04
CA LEU A 583 65.97 16.23 14.58
C LEU A 583 65.50 17.48 15.36
N CYS A 584 64.23 17.55 15.77
CA CYS A 584 63.67 18.64 16.55
C CYS A 584 64.00 18.57 18.05
N SER A 585 64.35 17.39 18.56
CA SER A 585 64.60 17.18 20.04
C SER A 585 65.87 17.84 20.55
N GLY A 586 66.84 18.17 19.66
CA GLY A 586 68.11 18.81 20.04
C GLY A 586 69.06 17.95 20.90
N THR A 587 68.80 16.65 21.05
CA THR A 587 69.55 15.72 21.90
C THR A 587 70.58 14.86 21.15
N LEU A 588 70.65 14.99 19.80
CA LEU A 588 71.51 14.15 18.95
C LEU A 588 72.94 14.65 18.92
N SER A 589 73.90 13.70 18.81
CA SER A 589 75.32 14.01 18.54
C SER A 589 75.48 14.53 17.09
N VAL A 590 76.60 15.23 16.82
CA VAL A 590 76.87 15.86 15.51
C VAL A 590 76.90 14.80 14.39
N ASP A 591 77.41 13.60 14.68
CA ASP A 591 77.48 12.51 13.70
C ASP A 591 76.09 11.93 13.39
N GLU A 592 75.26 11.71 14.40
CA GLU A 592 73.86 11.24 14.25
C GLU A 592 72.98 12.28 13.53
N LEU A 593 73.19 13.56 13.81
CA LEU A 593 72.46 14.65 13.14
C LEU A 593 72.77 14.70 11.67
N THR A 594 74.04 14.44 11.30
CA THR A 594 74.47 14.38 9.90
C THR A 594 73.90 13.17 9.15
N GLU A 595 73.83 12.01 9.83
CA GLU A 595 73.28 10.78 9.26
C GLU A 595 71.75 10.89 9.07
N LYS A 596 71.01 11.37 10.07
CA LYS A 596 69.55 11.57 9.96
C LYS A 596 69.16 12.65 8.96
N SER A 597 69.93 13.74 8.86
CA SER A 597 69.73 14.79 7.85
C SER A 597 69.92 14.30 6.40
N LYS A 598 70.78 13.29 6.17
CA LYS A 598 70.91 12.65 4.86
C LYS A 598 69.82 11.63 4.61
N ARG A 599 69.37 10.92 5.64
CA ARG A 599 68.32 9.90 5.52
C ARG A 599 66.94 10.50 5.22
N LEU A 600 66.61 11.68 5.73
CA LEU A 600 65.32 12.32 5.54
C LEU A 600 64.95 12.61 4.07
N PRO A 601 65.86 13.18 3.24
CA PRO A 601 65.57 13.31 1.79
C PRO A 601 65.38 11.96 1.11
N GLU A 602 66.19 10.94 1.43
CA GLU A 602 66.06 9.60 0.86
C GLU A 602 64.71 8.96 1.16
N VAL A 603 64.21 9.13 2.40
CA VAL A 603 62.89 8.64 2.81
C VAL A 603 61.77 9.39 2.07
N ASN A 604 61.90 10.72 1.88
CA ASN A 604 60.95 11.50 1.09
C ASN A 604 60.91 11.04 -0.38
N ASP A 605 62.12 10.86 -1.02
CA ASP A 605 62.19 10.40 -2.40
C ASP A 605 61.56 9.00 -2.56
N LEU A 606 61.75 8.09 -1.59
CA LEU A 606 61.14 6.77 -1.56
C LEU A 606 59.60 6.83 -1.38
N ILE A 607 59.11 7.74 -0.53
CA ILE A 607 57.66 7.96 -0.36
C ILE A 607 57.08 8.46 -1.67
N ASP A 608 57.69 9.45 -2.32
CA ASP A 608 57.21 10.01 -3.58
C ASP A 608 57.17 8.95 -4.69
N GLU A 609 58.25 8.15 -4.85
CA GLU A 609 58.33 7.08 -5.86
C GLU A 609 57.22 6.01 -5.63
N LYS A 610 57.04 5.57 -4.39
CA LYS A 610 56.02 4.56 -4.03
C LYS A 610 54.63 5.10 -4.15
N THR A 611 54.38 6.37 -3.79
CA THR A 611 53.10 7.05 -3.94
C THR A 611 52.69 7.22 -5.38
N MET A 612 53.65 7.58 -6.28
CA MET A 612 53.38 7.63 -7.71
C MET A 612 52.96 6.27 -8.26
N ARG A 613 53.61 5.20 -7.86
CA ARG A 613 53.25 3.84 -8.28
C ARG A 613 51.92 3.38 -7.68
N TRP A 614 51.64 3.73 -6.46
CA TRP A 614 50.34 3.48 -5.80
C TRP A 614 49.20 4.22 -6.51
N LEU A 615 49.39 5.48 -6.94
CA LEU A 615 48.41 6.27 -7.70
C LEU A 615 48.13 5.64 -9.09
N GLU A 616 49.18 5.19 -9.81
CA GLU A 616 49.00 4.49 -11.08
C GLU A 616 48.15 3.23 -10.96
N LEU A 617 48.32 2.48 -9.87
CA LEU A 617 47.52 1.30 -9.59
C LEU A 617 46.10 1.66 -9.11
N SER A 618 45.92 2.74 -8.35
CA SER A 618 44.61 3.21 -7.89
C SER A 618 43.73 3.70 -9.03
N GLU A 619 44.28 4.29 -10.09
CA GLU A 619 43.54 4.68 -11.29
C GLU A 619 42.98 3.47 -12.07
N ILE A 620 43.55 2.28 -11.86
CA ILE A 620 43.07 1.04 -12.46
C ILE A 620 41.91 0.43 -11.63
N GLU A 621 41.80 0.76 -10.34
CA GLU A 621 40.74 0.29 -9.42
C GLU A 621 39.47 1.14 -9.46
N GLY A 622 39.54 2.42 -9.89
CA GLY A 622 38.45 3.43 -9.91
C GLY A 622 37.46 3.32 -11.10
#